data_f5907b1bcf257ec4c3e834116d59f19f
#
_entry.id   f5907b1bcf257ec4c3e834116d59f19f
#
_cell.length_a   1.000
_cell.length_b   1.000
_cell.length_c   1.000
_cell.angle_alpha   90.00
_cell.angle_beta   90.00
_cell.angle_gamma   90.00
#
_symmetry.space_group_name_H-M   'P 1'
#
loop_
_entity.id
_entity.type
_entity.pdbx_description
1 polymer ?
#
loop_
_entity_poly.entity_id
_entity_poly.type
_entity_poly.pdbx_seq_one_letter_code
_entity_poly.pdbx_strand_id
1 'polypeptide(L)'
;MAENALLRYEVLFVTVPGITSEEAATVESQFNDLIKNNQGSTISFEKWGKYRLAYEINNNEYGVYFLSRFELPAHDLAAALEKLRQFFAVKYSETVVRHMVARLAPGASLEYKRPESMEDMPRREESAGKRDRGFGRQEKAVSFEGEDMDAEDLEH
;
A
#
# COMPACT_ATOMS: atom_id res chain seq x y z
N MET A 1 31.01 12.42 27.12
CA MET A 1 29.87 11.86 27.83
C MET A 1 28.90 11.27 26.81
N ALA A 2 29.09 9.99 26.49
CA ALA A 2 28.32 9.31 25.45
C ALA A 2 26.90 8.88 25.89
N GLU A 3 26.58 9.01 27.16
CA GLU A 3 25.31 8.49 27.71
C GLU A 3 24.08 9.30 27.33
N ASN A 4 24.24 10.54 26.90
CA ASN A 4 23.15 11.42 26.46
C ASN A 4 23.10 11.63 24.95
N ALA A 5 23.84 10.85 24.18
CA ALA A 5 23.80 10.95 22.74
C ALA A 5 22.43 10.48 22.21
N LEU A 6 21.80 11.32 21.41
CA LEU A 6 20.58 10.96 20.69
C LEU A 6 20.95 10.33 19.35
N LEU A 7 20.39 9.18 19.10
CA LEU A 7 20.57 8.44 17.86
C LEU A 7 19.32 8.56 16.99
N ARG A 8 19.51 8.83 15.72
CA ARG A 8 18.43 8.96 14.76
C ARG A 8 18.12 7.64 14.10
N TYR A 9 16.85 7.36 14.02
CA TYR A 9 16.28 6.19 13.36
C TYR A 9 15.18 6.58 12.40
N GLU A 10 14.94 5.72 11.46
CA GLU A 10 13.72 5.76 10.65
C GLU A 10 13.02 4.41 10.69
N VAL A 11 11.72 4.44 10.63
CA VAL A 11 10.89 3.26 10.43
C VAL A 11 10.00 3.48 9.22
N LEU A 12 10.07 2.52 8.31
CA LEU A 12 9.13 2.40 7.22
C LEU A 12 8.20 1.24 7.52
N PHE A 13 6.92 1.47 7.54
CA PHE A 13 5.96 0.40 7.77
C PHE A 13 4.80 0.47 6.77
N VAL A 14 4.24 -0.68 6.51
CA VAL A 14 3.16 -0.89 5.55
C VAL A 14 1.95 -1.40 6.29
N THR A 15 0.83 -0.75 6.09
CA THR A 15 -0.46 -1.14 6.67
C THR A 15 -1.35 -1.80 5.63
N VAL A 16 -2.42 -2.43 6.10
CA VAL A 16 -3.50 -2.91 5.24
C VAL A 16 -4.11 -1.76 4.43
N PRO A 17 -4.56 -2.00 3.20
CA PRO A 17 -5.04 -0.93 2.32
C PRO A 17 -6.33 -0.26 2.80
N GLY A 18 -7.09 -0.94 3.64
CA GLY A 18 -8.35 -0.43 4.21
C GLY A 18 -8.20 0.40 5.48
N ILE A 19 -6.97 0.78 5.88
CA ILE A 19 -6.76 1.59 7.08
C ILE A 19 -7.51 2.92 6.95
N THR A 20 -8.28 3.25 7.97
CA THR A 20 -9.00 4.53 8.05
C THR A 20 -8.09 5.65 8.55
N SER A 21 -8.50 6.90 8.31
CA SER A 21 -7.78 8.07 8.83
C SER A 21 -7.73 8.09 10.35
N GLU A 22 -8.76 7.60 11.02
CA GLU A 22 -8.83 7.52 12.48
C GLU A 22 -7.87 6.46 13.02
N GLU A 23 -7.81 5.30 12.38
CA GLU A 23 -6.84 4.25 12.73
C GLU A 23 -5.41 4.72 12.52
N ALA A 24 -5.13 5.40 11.42
CA ALA A 24 -3.82 5.98 11.15
C ALA A 24 -3.42 7.02 12.20
N ALA A 25 -4.34 7.91 12.58
CA ALA A 25 -4.11 8.89 13.64
C ALA A 25 -3.87 8.24 15.00
N THR A 26 -4.55 7.15 15.31
CA THR A 26 -4.34 6.38 16.53
C THR A 26 -2.95 5.74 16.56
N VAL A 27 -2.53 5.13 15.46
CA VAL A 27 -1.18 4.56 15.34
C VAL A 27 -0.11 5.63 15.53
N GLU A 28 -0.26 6.77 14.88
CA GLU A 28 0.66 7.90 15.03
C GLU A 28 0.75 8.40 16.46
N SER A 29 -0.39 8.62 17.10
CA SER A 29 -0.45 9.08 18.50
C SER A 29 0.24 8.11 19.45
N GLN A 30 -0.05 6.83 19.33
CA GLN A 30 0.53 5.80 20.18
C GLN A 30 2.02 5.57 19.88
N PHE A 31 2.41 5.72 18.63
CA PHE A 31 3.83 5.71 18.26
C PHE A 31 4.59 6.86 18.92
N ASN A 32 4.05 8.06 18.86
CA ASN A 32 4.65 9.23 19.49
C ASN A 32 4.75 9.07 21.01
N ASP A 33 3.73 8.50 21.64
CA ASP A 33 3.75 8.21 23.08
C ASP A 33 4.82 7.17 23.44
N LEU A 34 4.98 6.14 22.61
CA LEU A 34 6.02 5.13 22.78
C LEU A 34 7.41 5.77 22.74
N ILE A 35 7.66 6.62 21.77
CA ILE A 35 8.95 7.31 21.63
C ILE A 35 9.21 8.24 22.82
N LYS A 36 8.22 9.01 23.24
CA LYS A 36 8.31 9.89 24.42
C LYS A 36 8.57 9.10 25.71
N ASN A 37 7.90 7.99 25.89
CA ASN A 37 8.05 7.14 27.08
C ASN A 37 9.45 6.51 27.18
N ASN A 38 10.15 6.40 26.05
CA ASN A 38 11.54 5.96 25.97
C ASN A 38 12.53 7.13 25.87
N GLN A 39 12.12 8.33 26.31
CA GLN A 39 12.94 9.54 26.34
C GLN A 39 13.43 10.02 24.97
N GLY A 40 12.76 9.60 23.93
CA GLY A 40 13.01 10.05 22.57
C GLY A 40 12.07 11.16 22.11
N SER A 41 12.24 11.55 20.87
CA SER A 41 11.35 12.48 20.19
C SER A 41 11.10 12.07 18.74
N THR A 42 9.90 12.31 18.28
CA THR A 42 9.54 12.09 16.86
C THR A 42 9.92 13.32 16.05
N ILE A 43 10.72 13.14 15.01
CA ILE A 43 11.12 14.22 14.09
C ILE A 43 10.03 14.43 13.05
N SER A 44 9.55 13.34 12.44
CA SER A 44 8.51 13.37 11.41
C SER A 44 7.70 12.09 11.40
N PHE A 45 6.47 12.21 10.99
CA PHE A 45 5.58 11.07 10.74
C PHE A 45 4.77 11.38 9.47
N GLU A 46 5.07 10.68 8.39
CA GLU A 46 4.51 10.97 7.08
C GLU A 46 3.78 9.75 6.53
N LYS A 47 2.58 9.99 6.03
CA LYS A 47 1.86 9.03 5.20
C LYS A 47 2.34 9.19 3.76
N TRP A 48 2.92 8.14 3.19
CA TRP A 48 3.35 8.17 1.80
C TRP A 48 2.20 7.95 0.82
N GLY A 49 1.26 7.11 1.21
CA GLY A 49 0.11 6.77 0.41
C GLY A 49 0.02 5.29 0.08
N LYS A 50 -0.89 4.97 -0.82
CA LYS A 50 -1.19 3.61 -1.23
C LYS A 50 -0.35 3.19 -2.42
N TYR A 51 0.33 2.05 -2.29
CA TYR A 51 1.17 1.47 -3.34
C TYR A 51 0.79 0.02 -3.58
N ARG A 52 1.02 -0.42 -4.81
CA ARG A 52 0.94 -1.83 -5.13
C ARG A 52 2.15 -2.55 -4.55
N LEU A 53 1.91 -3.68 -3.89
CA LEU A 53 2.95 -4.53 -3.35
C LEU A 53 3.59 -5.36 -4.48
N ALA A 54 4.89 -5.67 -4.34
CA ALA A 54 5.60 -6.51 -5.30
C ALA A 54 5.03 -7.94 -5.35
N TYR A 55 4.46 -8.40 -4.22
CA TYR A 55 3.75 -9.66 -4.05
C TYR A 55 2.68 -9.49 -2.98
N GLU A 56 1.66 -10.32 -3.01
CA GLU A 56 0.59 -10.29 -2.01
C GLU A 56 1.12 -10.59 -0.61
N ILE A 57 0.68 -9.80 0.35
CA ILE A 57 0.94 -10.01 1.78
C ILE A 57 -0.40 -10.12 2.48
N ASN A 58 -0.66 -11.24 3.17
CA ASN A 58 -1.93 -11.50 3.87
C ASN A 58 -3.15 -11.27 2.96
N ASN A 59 -3.07 -11.73 1.71
CA ASN A 59 -4.09 -11.55 0.67
C ASN A 59 -4.34 -10.08 0.25
N ASN A 60 -3.41 -9.16 0.55
CA ASN A 60 -3.48 -7.78 0.11
C ASN A 60 -2.50 -7.55 -1.05
N GLU A 61 -3.00 -7.03 -2.16
CA GLU A 61 -2.19 -6.60 -3.31
C GLU A 61 -1.61 -5.19 -3.13
N TYR A 62 -2.20 -4.41 -2.23
CA TYR A 62 -1.88 -3.01 -1.95
C TYR A 62 -1.60 -2.81 -0.48
N GLY A 63 -0.85 -1.78 -0.18
CA GLY A 63 -0.58 -1.34 1.18
C GLY A 63 -0.43 0.16 1.28
N VAL A 64 -0.64 0.69 2.46
CA VAL A 64 -0.40 2.10 2.76
C VAL A 64 0.92 2.22 3.50
N TYR A 65 1.82 3.03 2.98
CA TYR A 65 3.16 3.23 3.51
C TYR A 65 3.23 4.45 4.39
N PHE A 66 3.93 4.30 5.51
CA PHE A 66 4.23 5.38 6.45
C PHE A 66 5.72 5.39 6.73
N LEU A 67 6.30 6.58 6.77
CA LEU A 67 7.67 6.81 7.18
C LEU A 67 7.71 7.70 8.40
N SER A 68 8.35 7.24 9.46
CA SER A 68 8.61 8.05 10.63
C SER A 68 10.10 8.13 10.91
N ARG A 69 10.56 9.28 11.31
CA ARG A 69 11.91 9.52 11.79
C ARG A 69 11.85 10.00 13.22
N PHE A 70 12.71 9.44 14.03
CA PHE A 70 12.72 9.69 15.46
C PHE A 70 14.13 9.58 16.04
N GLU A 71 14.28 10.13 17.22
CA GLU A 71 15.52 10.07 17.99
C GLU A 71 15.28 9.30 19.27
N LEU A 72 16.24 8.47 19.64
CA LEU A 72 16.28 7.73 20.90
C LEU A 72 17.62 7.93 21.58
N PRO A 73 17.64 8.01 22.93
CA PRO A 73 18.89 8.06 23.65
C PRO A 73 19.65 6.74 23.51
N ALA A 74 20.98 6.84 23.54
CA ALA A 74 21.86 5.69 23.40
C ALA A 74 21.75 4.69 24.55
N HIS A 75 21.41 5.18 25.76
CA HIS A 75 21.13 4.30 26.89
C HIS A 75 19.78 3.61 26.71
N ASP A 76 19.68 2.38 27.14
CA ASP A 76 18.46 1.55 27.02
C ASP A 76 17.92 1.39 25.58
N LEU A 77 18.79 1.63 24.59
CA LEU A 77 18.39 1.58 23.17
C LEU A 77 17.83 0.21 22.77
N ALA A 78 18.44 -0.87 23.20
CA ALA A 78 17.97 -2.22 22.89
C ALA A 78 16.56 -2.47 23.41
N ALA A 79 16.23 -2.01 24.62
CA ALA A 79 14.90 -2.12 25.21
C ALA A 79 13.89 -1.27 24.45
N ALA A 80 14.26 -0.05 24.05
CA ALA A 80 13.41 0.84 23.27
C ALA A 80 13.08 0.25 21.88
N LEU A 81 14.08 -0.28 21.19
CA LEU A 81 13.88 -0.92 19.89
C LEU A 81 13.04 -2.20 19.97
N GLU A 82 13.20 -2.98 21.04
CA GLU A 82 12.35 -4.16 21.26
C GLU A 82 10.89 -3.77 21.52
N LYS A 83 10.63 -2.73 22.28
CA LYS A 83 9.28 -2.19 22.48
C LYS A 83 8.68 -1.70 21.18
N LEU A 84 9.47 -1.06 20.32
CA LEU A 84 9.04 -0.62 19.00
C LEU A 84 8.69 -1.80 18.10
N ARG A 85 9.52 -2.84 18.12
CA ARG A 85 9.24 -4.07 17.38
C ARG A 85 7.93 -4.72 17.82
N GLN A 86 7.71 -4.82 19.12
CA GLN A 86 6.48 -5.36 19.69
C GLN A 86 5.25 -4.49 19.37
N PHE A 87 5.43 -3.19 19.31
CA PHE A 87 4.38 -2.27 18.89
C PHE A 87 3.83 -2.60 17.51
N PHE A 88 4.69 -2.85 16.54
CA PHE A 88 4.26 -3.22 15.20
C PHE A 88 3.88 -4.69 15.05
N ALA A 89 4.67 -5.59 15.61
CA ALA A 89 4.51 -7.02 15.38
C ALA A 89 3.44 -7.69 16.26
N VAL A 90 3.13 -7.11 17.41
CA VAL A 90 2.17 -7.65 18.37
C VAL A 90 0.93 -6.78 18.50
N LYS A 91 1.09 -5.53 18.91
CA LYS A 91 -0.04 -4.63 19.16
C LYS A 91 -0.85 -4.31 17.90
N TYR A 92 -0.16 -4.05 16.80
CA TYR A 92 -0.76 -3.73 15.49
C TYR A 92 -0.56 -4.84 14.45
N SER A 93 -0.45 -6.07 14.88
CA SER A 93 -0.18 -7.23 14.01
C SER A 93 -1.22 -7.41 12.89
N GLU A 94 -2.46 -7.01 13.11
CA GLU A 94 -3.52 -7.10 12.11
C GLU A 94 -3.54 -5.89 11.15
N THR A 95 -3.02 -4.75 11.59
CA THR A 95 -3.00 -3.51 10.83
C THR A 95 -1.71 -3.32 10.06
N VAL A 96 -0.56 -3.55 10.72
CA VAL A 96 0.77 -3.41 10.12
C VAL A 96 1.25 -4.76 9.61
N VAL A 97 1.42 -4.85 8.29
CA VAL A 97 1.80 -6.11 7.64
C VAL A 97 3.31 -6.32 7.56
N ARG A 98 4.07 -5.22 7.45
CA ARG A 98 5.55 -5.23 7.44
C ARG A 98 6.07 -3.94 8.05
N HIS A 99 7.23 -4.01 8.66
CA HIS A 99 7.97 -2.84 9.13
C HIS A 99 9.48 -3.08 9.04
N MET A 100 10.22 -2.00 8.88
CA MET A 100 11.68 -2.01 8.88
C MET A 100 12.18 -0.78 9.62
N VAL A 101 13.08 -1.01 10.58
CA VAL A 101 13.73 0.05 11.36
C VAL A 101 15.18 0.13 10.92
N ALA A 102 15.65 1.31 10.59
CA ALA A 102 17.01 1.58 10.17
C ALA A 102 17.61 2.73 10.98
N ARG A 103 18.88 2.58 11.36
CA ARG A 103 19.64 3.65 11.99
C ARG A 103 20.17 4.61 10.91
N LEU A 104 19.96 5.90 11.12
CA LEU A 104 20.50 6.92 10.26
C LEU A 104 21.92 7.32 10.70
N ALA A 105 22.80 7.54 9.74
CA ALA A 105 24.14 8.04 10.01
C ALA A 105 24.08 9.46 10.63
N PRO A 106 25.01 9.82 11.53
CA PRO A 106 25.10 11.16 12.04
C PRO A 106 25.21 12.18 10.88
N GLY A 107 24.35 13.21 10.89
CA GLY A 107 24.34 14.24 9.84
C GLY A 107 23.71 13.80 8.52
N ALA A 108 23.07 12.61 8.45
CA ALA A 108 22.34 12.19 7.27
C ALA A 108 21.20 13.15 6.95
N SER A 109 20.99 13.42 5.65
CA SER A 109 19.86 14.22 5.20
C SER A 109 18.55 13.56 5.60
N LEU A 110 17.64 14.37 6.13
CA LEU A 110 16.26 13.96 6.41
C LEU A 110 15.33 14.21 5.20
N GLU A 111 15.89 14.80 4.14
CA GLU A 111 15.15 14.98 2.90
C GLU A 111 15.01 13.63 2.18
N TYR A 112 13.79 13.31 1.85
CA TYR A 112 13.47 12.10 1.11
C TYR A 112 12.43 12.41 0.04
N LYS A 113 12.74 12.01 -1.18
CA LYS A 113 11.77 12.09 -2.28
C LYS A 113 10.93 10.81 -2.28
N ARG A 114 9.70 10.92 -1.80
CA ARG A 114 8.78 9.80 -1.86
C ARG A 114 8.40 9.48 -3.31
N PRO A 115 8.23 8.20 -3.66
CA PRO A 115 7.64 7.83 -4.94
C PRO A 115 6.20 8.32 -5.05
N GLU A 116 5.73 8.54 -6.26
CA GLU A 116 4.32 8.85 -6.50
C GLU A 116 3.44 7.69 -6.03
N SER A 117 2.45 8.00 -5.20
CA SER A 117 1.48 7.02 -4.74
C SER A 117 0.32 6.89 -5.74
N MET A 118 -0.46 5.84 -5.60
CA MET A 118 -1.69 5.67 -6.40
C MET A 118 -2.73 6.76 -6.10
N GLU A 119 -2.67 7.37 -4.92
CA GLU A 119 -3.55 8.48 -4.53
C GLU A 119 -3.16 9.79 -5.22
N ASP A 120 -1.87 9.94 -5.58
CA ASP A 120 -1.34 11.12 -6.27
C ASP A 120 -1.54 11.04 -7.80
N MET A 121 -1.81 9.85 -8.33
CA MET A 121 -2.10 9.70 -9.75
C MET A 121 -3.45 10.35 -10.05
N PRO A 122 -3.51 11.24 -11.08
CA PRO A 122 -4.79 11.73 -11.51
C PRO A 122 -5.67 10.51 -11.81
N ARG A 123 -6.86 10.48 -11.21
CA ARG A 123 -7.88 9.52 -11.63
C ARG A 123 -7.94 9.66 -13.14
N ARG A 124 -7.49 8.63 -13.84
CA ARG A 124 -7.97 8.45 -15.21
C ARG A 124 -9.48 8.44 -15.04
N GLU A 125 -10.11 9.53 -15.43
CA GLU A 125 -11.48 9.43 -15.79
C GLU A 125 -11.48 8.25 -16.75
N GLU A 126 -12.05 7.14 -16.29
CA GLU A 126 -12.58 6.20 -17.22
C GLU A 126 -13.54 7.06 -18.04
N SER A 127 -12.99 7.66 -19.09
CA SER A 127 -13.82 7.99 -20.19
C SER A 127 -14.48 6.66 -20.44
N ALA A 128 -15.71 6.57 -19.96
CA ALA A 128 -16.66 5.63 -20.50
C ALA A 128 -16.73 5.99 -21.98
N GLY A 129 -15.64 5.66 -22.66
CA GLY A 129 -15.64 5.45 -24.07
C GLY A 129 -16.69 4.40 -24.20
N LYS A 130 -17.90 4.89 -24.43
CA LYS A 130 -18.92 4.22 -25.13
C LYS A 130 -18.18 3.68 -26.33
N ARG A 131 -17.52 2.55 -26.14
CA ARG A 131 -17.19 1.68 -27.24
C ARG A 131 -18.53 1.19 -27.69
N ASP A 132 -19.17 2.09 -28.45
CA ASP A 132 -20.10 1.67 -29.47
C ASP A 132 -19.29 0.72 -30.34
N ARG A 133 -19.15 -0.51 -29.84
CA ARG A 133 -18.89 -1.62 -30.70
C ARG A 133 -20.19 -1.80 -31.46
N GLY A 134 -20.41 -0.89 -32.39
CA GLY A 134 -21.15 -1.22 -33.57
C GLY A 134 -20.46 -2.42 -34.18
N PHE A 135 -20.65 -3.57 -33.60
CA PHE A 135 -20.63 -4.78 -34.34
C PHE A 135 -21.85 -4.68 -35.24
N GLY A 136 -21.65 -3.93 -36.31
CA GLY A 136 -22.37 -4.20 -37.52
C GLY A 136 -22.04 -5.62 -37.89
N ARG A 137 -22.65 -6.55 -37.20
CA ARG A 137 -22.87 -7.86 -37.74
C ARG A 137 -23.80 -7.59 -38.90
N GLN A 138 -23.20 -7.32 -40.03
CA GLN A 138 -23.87 -7.63 -41.28
C GLN A 138 -24.06 -9.13 -41.23
N GLU A 139 -25.17 -9.52 -40.64
CA GLU A 139 -25.77 -10.75 -41.09
C GLU A 139 -26.03 -10.53 -42.57
N LYS A 140 -25.09 -10.95 -43.40
CA LYS A 140 -25.47 -11.40 -44.70
C LYS A 140 -26.49 -12.47 -44.41
N ALA A 141 -27.75 -12.10 -44.50
CA ALA A 141 -28.77 -13.08 -44.67
C ALA A 141 -28.35 -13.85 -45.92
N VAL A 142 -27.71 -14.98 -45.68
CA VAL A 142 -27.64 -15.99 -46.69
C VAL A 142 -29.08 -16.43 -46.80
N SER A 143 -29.77 -15.85 -47.77
CA SER A 143 -31.00 -16.44 -48.23
C SER A 143 -30.61 -17.81 -48.72
N PHE A 144 -30.83 -18.79 -47.90
CA PHE A 144 -30.99 -20.14 -48.33
C PHE A 144 -32.29 -20.10 -49.15
N GLU A 145 -32.18 -19.83 -50.44
CA GLU A 145 -33.13 -20.34 -51.35
C GLU A 145 -32.98 -21.85 -51.23
N GLY A 146 -33.86 -22.44 -50.45
CA GLY A 146 -34.04 -23.86 -50.49
C GLY A 146 -34.41 -24.20 -51.92
N GLU A 147 -33.45 -24.72 -52.66
CA GLU A 147 -33.82 -25.50 -53.80
C GLU A 147 -34.72 -26.57 -53.26
N ASP A 148 -35.96 -26.48 -53.68
CA ASP A 148 -36.89 -27.56 -53.55
C ASP A 148 -36.24 -28.78 -54.19
N MET A 149 -35.65 -29.62 -53.35
CA MET A 149 -35.39 -30.97 -53.79
C MET A 149 -36.73 -31.63 -53.88
N ASP A 150 -37.21 -31.65 -55.04
CA ASP A 150 -38.32 -32.53 -55.42
C ASP A 150 -38.01 -33.91 -54.97
N ALA A 151 -38.67 -34.31 -53.93
CA ALA A 151 -38.66 -35.68 -53.43
C ALA A 151 -39.61 -36.54 -54.32
N GLU A 152 -39.45 -36.38 -55.59
CA GLU A 152 -40.06 -37.22 -56.55
C GLU A 152 -39.01 -38.14 -57.16
N ASP A 153 -38.72 -39.20 -56.42
CA ASP A 153 -38.30 -40.46 -57.06
C ASP A 153 -38.00 -41.50 -55.96
N LEU A 154 -39.02 -41.80 -55.21
CA LEU A 154 -39.03 -42.98 -54.39
C LEU A 154 -40.23 -43.88 -54.76
N GLU A 155 -40.41 -44.06 -56.05
CA GLU A 155 -41.14 -45.19 -56.51
C GLU A 155 -40.14 -46.21 -57.05
N HIS A 156 -39.81 -47.15 -56.25
CA HIS A 156 -39.67 -48.60 -56.43
C HIS A 156 -38.82 -49.18 -55.34
#